data_2da76dcad94ad43fff57b393ab328690
#
_entry.id   2da76dcad94ad43fff57b393ab328690
#
_cell.length_a   1.000
_cell.length_b   1.000
_cell.length_c   1.000
_cell.angle_alpha   90.00
_cell.angle_beta   90.00
_cell.angle_gamma   90.00
#
_symmetry.space_group_name_H-M   'P 1'
#
loop_
_entity.id
_entity.type
_entity.pdbx_description
1 polymer ?
#
loop_
_entity_poly.entity_id
_entity_poly.type
_entity_poly.pdbx_seq_one_letter_code
_entity_poly.pdbx_strand_id
1 'polypeptide(L)'
;MSNRTSISTKPFSLDEKIDFFTELGTYVKASIPLSTALTKIIKNSNNPKIKKSASSILKYIDKGENFSASILRFEHILGNAYCNLLSIGNDIGEIPQIIQGILDTLKKQRSIKRSIIKSCTYPIVLFIVFCICAAALIFIIVPKVSAQAELMTGEIPLTLKIISKGWFIILLLIVFGVFSGIKAIKYSLKNKSIFSIPIIGKTVKTYNIALFFRIFSLAYTVGIPVTNAYPLASKAVINNYIKNRLLLNSSMLLSGETLSETFRSTDLLSPQEISKIEAGEMAGNLEDIFKEICDDINERLETTISAALSVVEPFFIFIVGILICIFGFIILGPANPFNYL
;
A
#
# COMPACT_ATOMS: atom_id res chain seq x y z
N MET A 1 18.82 7.31 -29.99
CA MET A 1 19.44 6.84 -28.73
C MET A 1 19.46 8.02 -27.76
N SER A 2 18.48 8.12 -26.88
CA SER A 2 18.34 9.24 -25.93
C SER A 2 19.18 8.96 -24.69
N ASN A 3 20.15 9.81 -24.42
CA ASN A 3 20.94 9.84 -23.18
C ASN A 3 20.01 10.05 -21.99
N ARG A 4 19.55 8.98 -21.36
CA ARG A 4 18.90 9.00 -20.04
C ARG A 4 19.99 9.31 -19.02
N THR A 5 20.29 10.58 -18.82
CA THR A 5 21.01 11.01 -17.63
C THR A 5 20.15 10.62 -16.43
N SER A 6 20.57 9.58 -15.72
CA SER A 6 19.91 9.08 -14.54
C SER A 6 19.86 10.17 -13.48
N ILE A 7 18.67 10.78 -13.31
CA ILE A 7 18.40 11.67 -12.18
C ILE A 7 18.39 10.76 -10.95
N SER A 8 19.52 10.65 -10.27
CA SER A 8 19.72 9.81 -9.09
C SER A 8 19.05 10.44 -7.86
N THR A 9 17.72 10.46 -7.84
CA THR A 9 16.95 10.82 -6.65
C THR A 9 15.98 9.67 -6.34
N LYS A 10 15.93 9.30 -5.03
CA LYS A 10 14.97 8.27 -4.56
C LYS A 10 13.54 8.70 -4.88
N PRO A 11 12.63 7.75 -5.17
CA PRO A 11 11.21 8.07 -5.36
C PRO A 11 10.64 8.86 -4.18
N PHE A 12 9.74 9.78 -4.46
CA PHE A 12 9.03 10.53 -3.43
C PHE A 12 8.16 9.59 -2.59
N SER A 13 8.17 9.79 -1.28
CA SER A 13 7.18 9.23 -0.38
C SER A 13 5.79 9.77 -0.71
N LEU A 14 4.75 9.16 -0.15
CA LEU A 14 3.38 9.61 -0.35
C LEU A 14 3.19 11.07 0.13
N ASP A 15 3.78 11.41 1.27
CA ASP A 15 3.67 12.76 1.84
C ASP A 15 4.45 13.78 0.99
N GLU A 16 5.67 13.44 0.53
CA GLU A 16 6.44 14.29 -0.39
C GLU A 16 5.71 14.56 -1.73
N LYS A 17 4.95 13.57 -2.23
CA LYS A 17 4.10 13.76 -3.42
C LYS A 17 2.96 14.73 -3.14
N ILE A 18 2.27 14.55 -2.00
CA ILE A 18 1.18 15.44 -1.60
C ILE A 18 1.68 16.87 -1.46
N ASP A 19 2.82 17.07 -0.80
CA ASP A 19 3.41 18.39 -0.61
C ASP A 19 3.77 19.03 -1.95
N PHE A 20 4.47 18.32 -2.84
CA PHE A 20 4.83 18.81 -4.17
C PHE A 20 3.61 19.21 -4.99
N PHE A 21 2.58 18.34 -5.07
CA PHE A 21 1.37 18.64 -5.84
C PHE A 21 0.51 19.71 -5.18
N THR A 22 0.53 19.84 -3.84
CA THR A 22 -0.16 20.93 -3.14
C THR A 22 0.46 22.28 -3.45
N GLU A 23 1.80 22.38 -3.35
CA GLU A 23 2.52 23.60 -3.70
C GLU A 23 2.30 23.96 -5.19
N LEU A 24 2.46 23.00 -6.09
CA LEU A 24 2.25 23.21 -7.53
C LEU A 24 0.79 23.62 -7.83
N GLY A 25 -0.18 22.93 -7.25
CA GLY A 25 -1.61 23.19 -7.43
C GLY A 25 -2.02 24.56 -6.93
N THR A 26 -1.42 25.04 -5.85
CA THR A 26 -1.67 26.39 -5.32
C THR A 26 -1.31 27.47 -6.34
N TYR A 27 -0.16 27.34 -6.99
CA TYR A 27 0.29 28.32 -7.98
C TYR A 27 -0.47 28.20 -9.31
N VAL A 28 -0.75 26.97 -9.74
CA VAL A 28 -1.47 26.72 -10.98
C VAL A 28 -2.93 27.20 -10.88
N LYS A 29 -3.61 27.00 -9.74
CA LYS A 29 -4.95 27.56 -9.50
C LYS A 29 -4.99 29.09 -9.54
N ALA A 30 -3.88 29.74 -9.18
CA ALA A 30 -3.72 31.17 -9.29
C ALA A 30 -3.31 31.65 -10.70
N SER A 31 -3.41 30.77 -11.70
CA SER A 31 -3.01 31.02 -13.11
C SER A 31 -1.55 31.47 -13.27
N ILE A 32 -0.68 31.06 -12.35
CA ILE A 32 0.77 31.35 -12.43
C ILE A 32 1.40 30.36 -13.41
N PRO A 33 2.23 30.83 -14.38
CA PRO A 33 2.93 29.95 -15.30
C PRO A 33 3.75 28.86 -14.59
N LEU A 34 3.79 27.66 -15.15
CA LEU A 34 4.45 26.49 -14.54
C LEU A 34 5.93 26.72 -14.21
N SER A 35 6.67 27.42 -15.06
CA SER A 35 8.07 27.79 -14.81
C SER A 35 8.22 28.68 -13.57
N THR A 36 7.34 29.69 -13.44
CA THR A 36 7.30 30.56 -12.27
C THR A 36 6.85 29.79 -11.01
N ALA A 37 5.87 28.90 -11.14
CA ALA A 37 5.42 28.03 -10.04
C ALA A 37 6.57 27.15 -9.53
N LEU A 38 7.33 26.52 -10.42
CA LEU A 38 8.52 25.74 -10.07
C LEU A 38 9.59 26.58 -9.38
N THR A 39 9.84 27.80 -9.86
CA THR A 39 10.78 28.74 -9.22
C THR A 39 10.35 29.09 -7.79
N LYS A 40 9.04 29.32 -7.57
CA LYS A 40 8.51 29.57 -6.22
C LYS A 40 8.62 28.34 -5.32
N ILE A 41 8.39 27.13 -5.85
CA ILE A 41 8.59 25.87 -5.11
C ILE A 41 10.06 25.73 -4.69
N ILE A 42 11.01 25.99 -5.58
CA ILE A 42 12.44 25.94 -5.27
C ILE A 42 12.80 26.90 -4.13
N LYS A 43 12.20 28.10 -4.11
CA LYS A 43 12.47 29.11 -3.08
C LYS A 43 11.83 28.76 -1.74
N ASN A 44 10.56 28.34 -1.74
CA ASN A 44 9.70 28.29 -0.55
C ASN A 44 9.61 26.90 0.10
N SER A 45 9.79 25.81 -0.66
CA SER A 45 9.65 24.45 -0.09
C SER A 45 10.74 24.20 0.97
N ASN A 46 10.38 23.54 2.06
CA ASN A 46 11.33 23.15 3.11
C ASN A 46 12.00 21.78 2.81
N ASN A 47 11.48 21.03 1.84
CA ASN A 47 11.99 19.69 1.52
C ASN A 47 13.09 19.76 0.45
N PRO A 48 14.33 19.37 0.77
CA PRO A 48 15.44 19.43 -0.17
C PRO A 48 15.27 18.54 -1.42
N LYS A 49 14.52 17.44 -1.30
CA LYS A 49 14.22 16.56 -2.44
C LYS A 49 13.24 17.23 -3.41
N ILE A 50 12.21 17.92 -2.88
CA ILE A 50 11.24 18.67 -3.67
C ILE A 50 11.96 19.80 -4.42
N LYS A 51 12.81 20.59 -3.70
CA LYS A 51 13.61 21.66 -4.31
C LYS A 51 14.48 21.13 -5.45
N LYS A 52 15.21 20.03 -5.21
CA LYS A 52 16.10 19.43 -6.22
C LYS A 52 15.32 18.95 -7.44
N SER A 53 14.16 18.31 -7.24
CA SER A 53 13.32 17.82 -8.33
C SER A 53 12.72 18.97 -9.14
N ALA A 54 12.15 19.98 -8.48
CA ALA A 54 11.62 21.18 -9.13
C ALA A 54 12.70 21.94 -9.92
N SER A 55 13.90 22.11 -9.36
CA SER A 55 15.06 22.71 -10.03
C SER A 55 15.48 21.92 -11.27
N SER A 56 15.44 20.58 -11.18
CA SER A 56 15.80 19.73 -12.32
C SER A 56 14.74 19.81 -13.45
N ILE A 57 13.44 19.87 -13.10
CA ILE A 57 12.36 20.06 -14.09
C ILE A 57 12.52 21.43 -14.77
N LEU A 58 12.71 22.50 -13.96
CA LEU A 58 12.89 23.85 -14.48
C LEU A 58 14.08 23.95 -15.43
N LYS A 59 15.20 23.30 -15.11
CA LYS A 59 16.40 23.26 -15.96
C LYS A 59 16.14 22.67 -17.36
N TYR A 60 15.21 21.71 -17.50
CA TYR A 60 14.84 21.18 -18.81
C TYR A 60 13.95 22.16 -19.58
N ILE A 61 13.03 22.83 -18.88
CA ILE A 61 12.18 23.88 -19.45
C ILE A 61 13.03 25.05 -19.95
N ASP A 62 14.03 25.50 -19.16
CA ASP A 62 14.97 26.58 -19.51
C ASP A 62 15.87 26.21 -20.71
N LYS A 63 16.03 24.92 -20.99
CA LYS A 63 16.71 24.41 -22.20
C LYS A 63 15.81 24.36 -23.43
N GLY A 64 14.58 24.81 -23.33
CA GLY A 64 13.61 24.82 -24.42
C GLY A 64 12.77 23.54 -24.55
N GLU A 65 12.86 22.58 -23.59
CA GLU A 65 11.95 21.46 -23.58
C GLU A 65 10.57 21.93 -23.06
N ASN A 66 9.48 21.42 -23.67
CA ASN A 66 8.15 21.69 -23.14
C ASN A 66 7.94 20.98 -21.78
N PHE A 67 6.96 21.46 -21.01
CA PHE A 67 6.67 20.90 -19.69
C PHE A 67 6.32 19.41 -19.77
N SER A 68 5.52 19.00 -20.79
CA SER A 68 5.11 17.61 -20.99
C SER A 68 6.30 16.66 -21.12
N ALA A 69 7.28 17.00 -21.96
CA ALA A 69 8.50 16.20 -22.11
C ALA A 69 9.37 16.21 -20.83
N SER A 70 9.46 17.37 -20.18
CA SER A 70 10.26 17.55 -18.97
C SER A 70 9.71 16.71 -17.82
N ILE A 71 8.40 16.70 -17.56
CA ILE A 71 7.78 15.98 -16.44
C ILE A 71 7.86 14.47 -16.61
N LEU A 72 7.79 13.94 -17.83
CA LEU A 72 7.91 12.51 -18.11
C LEU A 72 9.27 11.93 -17.69
N ARG A 73 10.34 12.74 -17.66
CA ARG A 73 11.67 12.30 -17.17
C ARG A 73 11.67 11.97 -15.66
N PHE A 74 10.65 12.43 -14.93
CA PHE A 74 10.49 12.26 -13.49
C PHE A 74 9.51 11.15 -13.10
N GLU A 75 9.12 10.27 -14.03
CA GLU A 75 8.21 9.15 -13.78
C GLU A 75 8.64 8.27 -12.59
N HIS A 76 9.94 8.03 -12.43
CA HIS A 76 10.47 7.22 -11.33
C HIS A 76 10.37 7.92 -9.97
N ILE A 77 10.27 9.26 -9.92
CA ILE A 77 10.17 10.06 -8.70
C ILE A 77 8.71 10.28 -8.31
N LEU A 78 7.91 10.80 -9.24
CA LEU A 78 6.52 11.20 -9.02
C LEU A 78 5.54 10.04 -9.24
N GLY A 79 5.84 9.13 -10.14
CA GLY A 79 5.01 8.02 -10.57
C GLY A 79 4.56 8.17 -12.03
N ASN A 80 4.63 7.07 -12.77
CA ASN A 80 4.37 7.04 -14.21
C ASN A 80 2.99 7.61 -14.58
N ALA A 81 1.90 7.14 -13.91
CA ALA A 81 0.55 7.59 -14.20
C ALA A 81 0.36 9.11 -13.98
N TYR A 82 0.93 9.67 -12.91
CA TYR A 82 0.81 11.09 -12.60
C TYR A 82 1.56 11.97 -13.61
N CYS A 83 2.78 11.57 -14.00
CA CYS A 83 3.54 12.30 -15.02
C CYS A 83 2.86 12.27 -16.38
N ASN A 84 2.28 11.14 -16.77
CA ASN A 84 1.54 11.04 -18.03
C ASN A 84 0.26 11.88 -18.00
N LEU A 85 -0.50 11.87 -16.87
CA LEU A 85 -1.66 12.76 -16.71
C LEU A 85 -1.28 14.23 -16.84
N LEU A 86 -0.20 14.65 -16.15
CA LEU A 86 0.29 16.04 -16.23
C LEU A 86 0.74 16.43 -17.64
N SER A 87 1.40 15.50 -18.34
CA SER A 87 1.81 15.70 -19.73
C SER A 87 0.60 15.95 -20.63
N ILE A 88 -0.39 15.05 -20.59
CA ILE A 88 -1.61 15.18 -21.38
C ILE A 88 -2.39 16.43 -20.97
N GLY A 89 -2.51 16.68 -19.66
CA GLY A 89 -3.21 17.87 -19.15
C GLY A 89 -2.57 19.19 -19.55
N ASN A 90 -1.25 19.22 -19.72
CA ASN A 90 -0.57 20.37 -20.27
C ASN A 90 -0.93 20.59 -21.73
N ASP A 91 -1.04 19.51 -22.51
CA ASP A 91 -1.32 19.58 -23.93
C ASP A 91 -2.79 19.98 -24.22
N ILE A 92 -3.73 19.63 -23.33
CA ILE A 92 -5.15 20.01 -23.43
C ILE A 92 -5.53 21.24 -22.58
N GLY A 93 -4.61 21.80 -21.79
CA GLY A 93 -4.86 22.98 -20.95
C GLY A 93 -5.54 22.72 -19.61
N GLU A 94 -5.73 21.45 -19.20
CA GLU A 94 -6.49 21.04 -18.01
C GLU A 94 -5.62 20.68 -16.81
N ILE A 95 -4.42 21.28 -16.70
CA ILE A 95 -3.48 21.03 -15.58
C ILE A 95 -4.12 21.26 -14.20
N PRO A 96 -4.91 22.34 -13.95
CA PRO A 96 -5.49 22.59 -12.64
C PRO A 96 -6.39 21.44 -12.16
N GLN A 97 -7.25 20.92 -13.03
CA GLN A 97 -8.16 19.81 -12.71
C GLN A 97 -7.38 18.51 -12.46
N ILE A 98 -6.38 18.23 -13.28
CA ILE A 98 -5.52 17.05 -13.15
C ILE A 98 -4.75 17.08 -11.82
N ILE A 99 -4.14 18.20 -11.44
CA ILE A 99 -3.43 18.32 -10.16
C ILE A 99 -4.40 18.10 -9.00
N GLN A 100 -5.61 18.66 -9.08
CA GLN A 100 -6.62 18.44 -8.04
C GLN A 100 -7.00 16.97 -7.93
N GLY A 101 -7.28 16.28 -9.03
CA GLY A 101 -7.62 14.85 -9.02
C GLY A 101 -6.47 13.97 -8.54
N ILE A 102 -5.22 14.31 -8.88
CA ILE A 102 -4.02 13.65 -8.34
C ILE A 102 -3.94 13.85 -6.83
N LEU A 103 -4.16 15.06 -6.33
CA LEU A 103 -4.16 15.37 -4.90
C LEU A 103 -5.24 14.58 -4.15
N ASP A 104 -6.44 14.51 -4.68
CA ASP A 104 -7.54 13.77 -4.07
C ASP A 104 -7.23 12.25 -4.02
N THR A 105 -6.63 11.72 -5.08
CA THR A 105 -6.13 10.34 -5.12
C THR A 105 -5.06 10.09 -4.06
N LEU A 106 -4.05 10.97 -3.94
CA LEU A 106 -2.96 10.84 -2.98
C LEU A 106 -3.45 11.02 -1.54
N LYS A 107 -4.36 11.97 -1.28
CA LYS A 107 -4.98 12.18 0.04
C LYS A 107 -5.80 10.97 0.46
N LYS A 108 -6.56 10.34 -0.45
CA LYS A 108 -7.29 9.10 -0.15
C LYS A 108 -6.34 7.94 0.15
N GLN A 109 -5.24 7.79 -0.59
CA GLN A 109 -4.20 6.82 -0.27
C GLN A 109 -3.61 7.05 1.13
N ARG A 110 -3.37 8.32 1.51
CA ARG A 110 -2.89 8.70 2.85
C ARG A 110 -3.90 8.37 3.92
N SER A 111 -5.19 8.62 3.68
CA SER A 111 -6.28 8.27 4.60
C SER A 111 -6.33 6.76 4.84
N ILE A 112 -6.30 5.95 3.79
CA ILE A 112 -6.27 4.48 3.87
C ILE A 112 -5.05 4.02 4.68
N LYS A 113 -3.86 4.54 4.36
CA LYS A 113 -2.64 4.21 5.11
C LYS A 113 -2.75 4.55 6.60
N ARG A 114 -3.31 5.73 6.93
CA ARG A 114 -3.52 6.15 8.31
C ARG A 114 -4.54 5.27 9.03
N SER A 115 -5.62 4.87 8.36
CA SER A 115 -6.62 3.94 8.92
C SER A 115 -5.98 2.60 9.28
N ILE A 116 -5.17 2.03 8.38
CA ILE A 116 -4.44 0.79 8.64
C ILE A 116 -3.51 0.94 9.86
N ILE A 117 -2.72 2.01 9.91
CA ILE A 117 -1.80 2.25 11.03
C ILE A 117 -2.56 2.37 12.36
N LYS A 118 -3.66 3.14 12.39
CA LYS A 118 -4.49 3.28 13.59
C LYS A 118 -5.02 1.94 14.09
N SER A 119 -5.54 1.12 13.19
CA SER A 119 -6.08 -0.19 13.56
C SER A 119 -4.99 -1.18 14.02
N CYS A 120 -3.75 -1.02 13.55
CA CYS A 120 -2.61 -1.82 14.02
C CYS A 120 -2.06 -1.37 15.36
N THR A 121 -2.44 -0.19 15.88
CA THR A 121 -1.89 0.34 17.13
C THR A 121 -2.23 -0.55 18.32
N TYR A 122 -3.49 -0.99 18.46
CA TYR A 122 -3.92 -1.87 19.54
C TYR A 122 -3.17 -3.23 19.56
N PRO A 123 -3.10 -3.99 18.44
CA PRO A 123 -2.31 -5.21 18.40
C PRO A 123 -0.84 -5.03 18.76
N ILE A 124 -0.23 -3.92 18.35
CA ILE A 124 1.18 -3.62 18.66
C ILE A 124 1.36 -3.39 20.16
N VAL A 125 0.48 -2.60 20.80
CA VAL A 125 0.52 -2.37 22.26
C VAL A 125 0.36 -3.69 23.01
N LEU A 126 -0.63 -4.51 22.62
CA LEU A 126 -0.89 -5.81 23.24
C LEU A 126 0.33 -6.75 23.10
N PHE A 127 0.99 -6.74 21.92
CA PHE A 127 2.21 -7.52 21.71
C PHE A 127 3.37 -7.04 22.58
N ILE A 128 3.54 -5.73 22.77
CA ILE A 128 4.57 -5.17 23.67
C ILE A 128 4.33 -5.60 25.11
N VAL A 129 3.09 -5.46 25.60
CA VAL A 129 2.72 -5.92 26.96
C VAL A 129 2.98 -7.41 27.12
N PHE A 130 2.60 -8.21 26.13
CA PHE A 130 2.89 -9.64 26.11
C PHE A 130 4.39 -9.94 26.20
N CYS A 131 5.23 -9.25 25.41
CA CYS A 131 6.69 -9.42 25.46
C CYS A 131 7.26 -9.06 26.83
N ILE A 132 6.74 -8.01 27.50
CA ILE A 132 7.16 -7.61 28.84
C ILE A 132 6.78 -8.70 29.86
N CYS A 133 5.54 -9.21 29.80
CA CYS A 133 5.09 -10.28 30.67
C CYS A 133 5.89 -11.58 30.47
N ALA A 134 6.14 -11.96 29.21
CA ALA A 134 6.94 -13.13 28.88
C ALA A 134 8.39 -12.99 29.40
N ALA A 135 9.00 -11.82 29.26
CA ALA A 135 10.32 -11.53 29.80
C ALA A 135 10.32 -11.64 31.33
N ALA A 136 9.35 -11.06 32.01
CA ALA A 136 9.23 -11.16 33.47
C ALA A 136 9.08 -12.62 33.93
N LEU A 137 8.28 -13.43 33.25
CA LEU A 137 8.15 -14.86 33.51
C LEU A 137 9.50 -15.57 33.37
N ILE A 138 10.23 -15.35 32.30
CA ILE A 138 11.50 -16.03 32.01
C ILE A 138 12.60 -15.59 32.98
N PHE A 139 12.71 -14.29 33.27
CA PHE A 139 13.80 -13.77 34.11
C PHE A 139 13.56 -13.86 35.62
N ILE A 140 12.30 -13.89 36.07
CA ILE A 140 11.96 -13.86 37.50
C ILE A 140 11.42 -15.21 37.97
N ILE A 141 10.47 -15.79 37.20
CA ILE A 141 9.73 -16.97 37.68
C ILE A 141 10.50 -18.26 37.34
N VAL A 142 11.01 -18.43 36.13
CA VAL A 142 11.74 -19.63 35.72
C VAL A 142 12.95 -19.92 36.65
N PRO A 143 13.81 -18.93 37.00
CA PRO A 143 14.92 -19.20 37.94
C PRO A 143 14.47 -19.60 39.34
N LYS A 144 13.37 -19.01 39.86
CA LYS A 144 12.83 -19.37 41.17
C LYS A 144 12.28 -20.80 41.18
N VAL A 145 11.54 -21.18 40.12
CA VAL A 145 10.99 -22.54 39.98
C VAL A 145 12.11 -23.56 39.77
N SER A 146 13.16 -23.24 39.03
CA SER A 146 14.31 -24.14 38.82
C SER A 146 15.09 -24.37 40.12
N ALA A 147 15.31 -23.32 40.91
CA ALA A 147 15.98 -23.46 42.21
C ALA A 147 15.15 -24.31 43.22
N GLN A 148 13.82 -24.15 43.18
CA GLN A 148 12.92 -24.94 44.04
C GLN A 148 12.85 -26.40 43.58
N ALA A 149 12.84 -26.67 42.28
CA ALA A 149 12.88 -28.02 41.74
C ALA A 149 14.21 -28.74 42.07
N GLU A 150 15.33 -28.04 42.00
CA GLU A 150 16.67 -28.57 42.36
C GLU A 150 16.74 -28.96 43.82
N LEU A 151 16.11 -28.16 44.71
CA LEU A 151 16.03 -28.47 46.16
C LEU A 151 15.14 -29.70 46.46
N MET A 152 14.11 -29.96 45.65
CA MET A 152 13.17 -31.06 45.85
C MET A 152 13.63 -32.38 45.21
N THR A 153 14.22 -32.33 44.04
CA THR A 153 14.51 -33.50 43.19
C THR A 153 16.01 -33.75 43.00
N GLY A 154 16.87 -32.83 43.45
CA GLY A 154 18.33 -32.89 43.23
C GLY A 154 18.76 -32.59 41.79
N GLU A 155 17.81 -32.44 40.84
CA GLU A 155 18.10 -32.16 39.43
C GLU A 155 17.18 -31.09 38.86
N ILE A 156 17.70 -30.26 37.95
CA ILE A 156 16.90 -29.29 37.21
C ILE A 156 16.23 -30.02 36.05
N PRO A 157 14.90 -30.06 35.93
CA PRO A 157 14.22 -30.66 34.79
C PRO A 157 14.74 -30.13 33.47
N LEU A 158 14.92 -31.03 32.49
CA LEU A 158 15.50 -30.71 31.16
C LEU A 158 14.73 -29.58 30.47
N THR A 159 13.41 -29.53 30.65
CA THR A 159 12.51 -28.49 30.14
C THR A 159 12.87 -27.10 30.66
N LEU A 160 13.11 -26.96 31.97
CA LEU A 160 13.52 -25.68 32.57
C LEU A 160 14.92 -25.25 32.13
N LYS A 161 15.83 -26.22 31.95
CA LYS A 161 17.20 -25.97 31.44
C LYS A 161 17.22 -25.49 29.98
N ILE A 162 16.34 -26.04 29.16
CA ILE A 162 16.17 -25.60 27.76
C ILE A 162 15.59 -24.18 27.71
N ILE A 163 14.62 -23.88 28.51
CA ILE A 163 13.97 -22.56 28.54
C ILE A 163 14.90 -21.48 29.05
N SER A 164 15.63 -21.75 30.17
CA SER A 164 16.55 -20.77 30.75
C SER A 164 17.73 -20.42 29.85
N LYS A 165 18.16 -21.32 28.96
CA LYS A 165 19.27 -21.10 28.01
C LYS A 165 18.81 -20.87 26.57
N GLY A 166 17.64 -21.40 26.17
CA GLY A 166 17.14 -21.39 24.80
C GLY A 166 16.23 -20.22 24.45
N TRP A 167 15.75 -19.44 25.43
CA TRP A 167 14.81 -18.35 25.18
C TRP A 167 15.33 -17.31 24.17
N PHE A 168 16.65 -17.04 24.18
CA PHE A 168 17.26 -16.08 23.27
C PHE A 168 17.17 -16.57 21.81
N ILE A 169 17.33 -17.87 21.59
CA ILE A 169 17.18 -18.49 20.26
C ILE A 169 15.72 -18.40 19.80
N ILE A 170 14.76 -18.65 20.68
CA ILE A 170 13.33 -18.55 20.39
C ILE A 170 12.96 -17.10 20.01
N LEU A 171 13.43 -16.13 20.77
CA LEU A 171 13.20 -14.71 20.49
C LEU A 171 13.82 -14.30 19.14
N LEU A 172 15.04 -14.76 18.86
CA LEU A 172 15.72 -14.49 17.59
C LEU A 172 14.99 -15.14 16.41
N LEU A 173 14.47 -16.35 16.57
CA LEU A 173 13.64 -17.01 15.56
C LEU A 173 12.31 -16.28 15.31
N ILE A 174 11.66 -15.76 16.36
CA ILE A 174 10.44 -14.97 16.24
C ILE A 174 10.73 -13.66 15.48
N VAL A 175 11.77 -12.93 15.86
CA VAL A 175 12.18 -11.68 15.19
C VAL A 175 12.53 -11.96 13.72
N PHE A 176 13.28 -13.01 13.46
CA PHE A 176 13.63 -13.42 12.08
C PHE A 176 12.40 -13.83 11.27
N GLY A 177 11.47 -14.58 11.88
CA GLY A 177 10.20 -14.98 11.26
C GLY A 177 9.33 -13.77 10.90
N VAL A 178 9.19 -12.80 11.81
CA VAL A 178 8.47 -11.56 11.57
C VAL A 178 9.13 -10.75 10.45
N PHE A 179 10.45 -10.59 10.48
CA PHE A 179 11.18 -9.83 9.46
C PHE A 179 11.11 -10.50 8.08
N SER A 180 11.24 -11.82 8.03
CA SER A 180 11.09 -12.62 6.81
C SER A 180 9.66 -12.54 6.28
N GLY A 181 8.66 -12.64 7.17
CA GLY A 181 7.24 -12.50 6.83
C GLY A 181 6.91 -11.14 6.22
N ILE A 182 7.41 -10.05 6.80
CA ILE A 182 7.23 -8.69 6.26
C ILE A 182 7.85 -8.55 4.86
N LYS A 183 9.05 -9.12 4.64
CA LYS A 183 9.67 -9.13 3.30
C LYS A 183 8.87 -9.97 2.30
N ALA A 184 8.42 -11.16 2.70
CA ALA A 184 7.60 -12.04 1.87
C ALA A 184 6.27 -11.38 1.47
N ILE A 185 5.59 -10.72 2.41
CA ILE A 185 4.36 -9.95 2.15
C ILE A 185 4.65 -8.81 1.16
N LYS A 186 5.70 -8.01 1.37
CA LYS A 186 6.07 -6.92 0.45
C LYS A 186 6.36 -7.41 -0.96
N TYR A 187 7.00 -8.56 -1.11
CA TYR A 187 7.25 -9.18 -2.41
C TYR A 187 5.96 -9.70 -3.04
N SER A 188 5.12 -10.38 -2.25
CA SER A 188 3.85 -10.93 -2.69
C SER A 188 2.84 -9.86 -3.10
N LEU A 189 2.85 -8.68 -2.44
CA LEU A 189 1.98 -7.54 -2.79
C LEU A 189 2.10 -7.09 -4.26
N LYS A 190 3.26 -7.32 -4.88
CA LYS A 190 3.50 -6.99 -6.29
C LYS A 190 3.17 -8.13 -7.26
N ASN A 191 2.99 -9.35 -6.77
CA ASN A 191 2.88 -10.56 -7.58
C ASN A 191 1.53 -11.28 -7.36
N LYS A 192 1.29 -12.32 -8.18
CA LYS A 192 0.08 -13.16 -8.11
C LYS A 192 -0.06 -13.90 -6.78
N SER A 193 1.04 -14.25 -6.13
CA SER A 193 1.08 -15.06 -4.90
C SER A 193 0.25 -14.49 -3.73
N ILE A 194 -0.01 -13.18 -3.72
CA ILE A 194 -0.82 -12.55 -2.67
C ILE A 194 -2.28 -13.04 -2.68
N PHE A 195 -2.80 -13.44 -3.84
CA PHE A 195 -4.20 -13.88 -3.99
C PHE A 195 -4.46 -15.26 -3.38
N SER A 196 -3.41 -16.02 -3.01
CA SER A 196 -3.56 -17.27 -2.25
C SER A 196 -4.01 -17.03 -0.80
N ILE A 197 -3.87 -15.80 -0.28
CA ILE A 197 -4.32 -15.43 1.06
C ILE A 197 -5.69 -14.73 0.91
N PRO A 198 -6.82 -15.38 1.29
CA PRO A 198 -8.16 -14.94 0.88
C PRO A 198 -8.48 -13.50 1.33
N ILE A 199 -8.19 -13.12 2.58
CA ILE A 199 -8.50 -11.79 3.12
C ILE A 199 -7.57 -10.73 2.54
N ILE A 200 -6.25 -10.97 2.56
CA ILE A 200 -5.24 -10.02 2.06
C ILE A 200 -5.34 -9.88 0.54
N GLY A 201 -5.52 -10.98 -0.18
CA GLY A 201 -5.68 -10.97 -1.63
C GLY A 201 -6.88 -10.16 -2.09
N LYS A 202 -8.03 -10.30 -1.41
CA LYS A 202 -9.23 -9.50 -1.68
C LYS A 202 -8.97 -8.01 -1.45
N THR A 203 -8.34 -7.64 -0.35
CA THR A 203 -7.98 -6.24 -0.03
C THR A 203 -7.04 -5.66 -1.10
N VAL A 204 -6.00 -6.41 -1.49
CA VAL A 204 -5.04 -5.97 -2.52
C VAL A 204 -5.72 -5.83 -3.88
N LYS A 205 -6.60 -6.76 -4.26
CA LYS A 205 -7.39 -6.66 -5.51
C LYS A 205 -8.22 -5.38 -5.51
N THR A 206 -9.05 -5.18 -4.48
CA THR A 206 -9.92 -4.00 -4.35
C THR A 206 -9.12 -2.69 -4.36
N TYR A 207 -7.98 -2.63 -3.65
CA TYR A 207 -7.12 -1.46 -3.62
C TYR A 207 -6.56 -1.10 -5.01
N ASN A 208 -6.09 -2.08 -5.77
CA ASN A 208 -5.53 -1.85 -7.10
C ASN A 208 -6.62 -1.45 -8.11
N ILE A 209 -7.82 -2.01 -8.00
CA ILE A 209 -8.98 -1.62 -8.82
C ILE A 209 -9.41 -0.19 -8.46
N ALA A 210 -9.43 0.19 -7.17
CA ALA A 210 -9.70 1.55 -6.76
C ALA A 210 -8.70 2.55 -7.33
N LEU A 211 -7.40 2.20 -7.36
CA LEU A 211 -6.37 3.05 -8.00
C LEU A 211 -6.61 3.21 -9.49
N PHE A 212 -6.94 2.11 -10.18
CA PHE A 212 -7.26 2.13 -11.60
C PHE A 212 -8.42 3.08 -11.88
N PHE A 213 -9.58 2.88 -11.22
CA PHE A 213 -10.77 3.67 -11.50
C PHE A 213 -10.61 5.15 -11.15
N ARG A 214 -9.86 5.50 -10.10
CA ARG A 214 -9.57 6.92 -9.78
C ARG A 214 -8.82 7.63 -10.90
N ILE A 215 -7.79 6.97 -11.44
CA ILE A 215 -7.00 7.56 -12.54
C ILE A 215 -7.79 7.52 -13.84
N PHE A 216 -8.57 6.46 -14.06
CA PHE A 216 -9.38 6.30 -15.25
C PHE A 216 -10.52 7.33 -15.32
N SER A 217 -11.28 7.48 -14.20
CA SER A 217 -12.32 8.50 -14.08
C SER A 217 -11.74 9.90 -14.27
N LEU A 218 -10.62 10.22 -13.58
CA LEU A 218 -9.96 11.51 -13.75
C LEU A 218 -9.55 11.78 -15.21
N ALA A 219 -8.92 10.78 -15.85
CA ALA A 219 -8.51 10.92 -17.25
C ALA A 219 -9.69 11.13 -18.19
N TYR A 220 -10.79 10.42 -17.95
CA TYR A 220 -12.02 10.53 -18.74
C TYR A 220 -12.70 11.90 -18.56
N THR A 221 -12.85 12.37 -17.30
CA THR A 221 -13.47 13.68 -16.97
C THR A 221 -12.72 14.86 -17.62
N VAL A 222 -11.39 14.76 -17.77
CA VAL A 222 -10.62 15.79 -18.48
C VAL A 222 -10.58 15.59 -20.01
N GLY A 223 -11.42 14.71 -20.56
CA GLY A 223 -11.61 14.52 -22.00
C GLY A 223 -10.58 13.58 -22.67
N ILE A 224 -9.81 12.80 -21.92
CA ILE A 224 -8.92 11.79 -22.51
C ILE A 224 -9.77 10.63 -23.04
N PRO A 225 -9.65 10.25 -24.32
CA PRO A 225 -10.40 9.12 -24.88
C PRO A 225 -10.17 7.83 -24.09
N VAL A 226 -11.21 6.99 -23.99
CA VAL A 226 -11.19 5.71 -23.25
C VAL A 226 -10.00 4.83 -23.66
N THR A 227 -9.68 4.77 -24.96
CA THR A 227 -8.55 4.02 -25.51
C THR A 227 -7.18 4.44 -24.95
N ASN A 228 -7.02 5.71 -24.58
CA ASN A 228 -5.80 6.26 -23.98
C ASN A 228 -5.88 6.29 -22.44
N ALA A 229 -7.05 6.58 -21.88
CA ALA A 229 -7.28 6.63 -20.44
C ALA A 229 -7.10 5.25 -19.79
N TYR A 230 -7.56 4.17 -20.43
CA TYR A 230 -7.48 2.82 -19.91
C TYR A 230 -6.02 2.33 -19.69
N PRO A 231 -5.13 2.35 -20.71
CA PRO A 231 -3.72 1.95 -20.49
C PRO A 231 -2.99 2.89 -19.55
N LEU A 232 -3.35 4.18 -19.50
CA LEU A 232 -2.81 5.15 -18.56
C LEU A 232 -3.16 4.77 -17.12
N ALA A 233 -4.43 4.51 -16.84
CA ALA A 233 -4.91 4.07 -15.53
C ALA A 233 -4.30 2.73 -15.12
N SER A 234 -4.12 1.81 -16.07
CA SER A 234 -3.46 0.52 -15.82
C SER A 234 -2.02 0.68 -15.31
N LYS A 235 -1.31 1.71 -15.74
CA LYS A 235 0.05 2.01 -15.27
C LYS A 235 0.09 2.50 -13.81
N ALA A 236 -1.02 2.99 -13.25
CA ALA A 236 -1.12 3.39 -11.84
C ALA A 236 -1.22 2.19 -10.89
N VAL A 237 -1.62 1.03 -11.39
CA VAL A 237 -1.79 -0.20 -10.61
C VAL A 237 -0.44 -0.70 -10.10
N ILE A 238 -0.37 -1.03 -8.80
CA ILE A 238 0.87 -1.42 -8.11
C ILE A 238 1.15 -2.91 -8.29
N ASN A 239 0.10 -3.74 -8.24
CA ASN A 239 0.25 -5.19 -8.40
C ASN A 239 0.49 -5.54 -9.87
N ASN A 240 1.62 -6.18 -10.16
CA ASN A 240 2.03 -6.49 -11.53
C ASN A 240 1.08 -7.47 -12.24
N TYR A 241 0.47 -8.41 -11.51
CA TYR A 241 -0.48 -9.36 -12.09
C TYR A 241 -1.75 -8.63 -12.59
N ILE A 242 -2.35 -7.77 -11.75
CA ILE A 242 -3.53 -6.99 -12.13
C ILE A 242 -3.16 -6.01 -13.27
N LYS A 243 -2.03 -5.30 -13.12
CA LYS A 243 -1.54 -4.37 -14.13
C LYS A 243 -1.38 -5.02 -15.50
N ASN A 244 -0.70 -6.16 -15.56
CA ASN A 244 -0.49 -6.87 -16.83
C ASN A 244 -1.82 -7.36 -17.41
N ARG A 245 -2.75 -7.81 -16.56
CA ARG A 245 -4.07 -8.27 -17.00
C ARG A 245 -4.89 -7.14 -17.62
N LEU A 246 -4.86 -5.95 -17.02
CA LEU A 246 -5.47 -4.75 -17.59
C LEU A 246 -4.78 -4.34 -18.90
N LEU A 247 -3.44 -4.27 -18.93
CA LEU A 247 -2.71 -3.84 -20.14
C LEU A 247 -2.87 -4.80 -21.31
N LEU A 248 -2.92 -6.12 -21.09
CA LEU A 248 -3.13 -7.10 -22.14
C LEU A 248 -4.49 -6.93 -22.82
N ASN A 249 -5.53 -6.59 -22.06
CA ASN A 249 -6.86 -6.41 -22.59
C ASN A 249 -7.10 -4.99 -23.18
N SER A 250 -6.16 -4.06 -23.00
CA SER A 250 -6.30 -2.71 -23.59
C SER A 250 -6.33 -2.71 -25.13
N SER A 251 -5.78 -3.73 -25.78
CA SER A 251 -5.85 -3.90 -27.22
C SER A 251 -7.26 -4.13 -27.75
N MET A 252 -8.16 -4.68 -26.95
CA MET A 252 -9.56 -4.90 -27.32
C MET A 252 -10.28 -3.57 -27.60
N LEU A 253 -9.99 -2.52 -26.82
CA LEU A 253 -10.53 -1.19 -27.06
C LEU A 253 -10.04 -0.59 -28.39
N LEU A 254 -8.80 -0.89 -28.79
CA LEU A 254 -8.26 -0.46 -30.10
C LEU A 254 -8.87 -1.23 -31.25
N SER A 255 -9.37 -2.46 -31.02
CA SER A 255 -10.09 -3.26 -32.01
C SER A 255 -11.56 -2.89 -32.13
N GLY A 256 -12.04 -1.91 -31.33
CA GLY A 256 -13.44 -1.46 -31.35
C GLY A 256 -14.39 -2.21 -30.41
N GLU A 257 -13.86 -3.09 -29.56
CA GLU A 257 -14.66 -3.74 -28.51
C GLU A 257 -15.13 -2.73 -27.46
N THR A 258 -16.25 -3.03 -26.81
CA THR A 258 -16.80 -2.18 -25.75
C THR A 258 -15.92 -2.22 -24.49
N LEU A 259 -16.04 -1.20 -23.65
CA LEU A 259 -15.33 -1.14 -22.37
C LEU A 259 -15.84 -2.24 -21.43
N SER A 260 -17.14 -2.52 -21.44
CA SER A 260 -17.77 -3.59 -20.67
C SER A 260 -17.22 -4.98 -21.04
N GLU A 261 -17.07 -5.29 -22.34
CA GLU A 261 -16.43 -6.53 -22.80
C GLU A 261 -14.96 -6.60 -22.43
N THR A 262 -14.24 -5.47 -22.58
CA THR A 262 -12.85 -5.38 -22.16
C THR A 262 -12.68 -5.69 -20.66
N PHE A 263 -13.54 -5.17 -19.78
CA PHE A 263 -13.49 -5.50 -18.36
C PHE A 263 -13.94 -6.93 -18.07
N ARG A 264 -14.95 -7.47 -18.78
CA ARG A 264 -15.40 -8.85 -18.65
C ARG A 264 -14.26 -9.83 -18.89
N SER A 265 -13.43 -9.59 -19.90
CA SER A 265 -12.27 -10.43 -20.21
C SER A 265 -11.15 -10.35 -19.16
N THR A 266 -11.11 -9.30 -18.33
CA THR A 266 -10.12 -9.17 -17.24
C THR A 266 -10.47 -10.03 -16.02
N ASP A 267 -11.73 -10.41 -15.78
CA ASP A 267 -12.20 -11.10 -14.58
C ASP A 267 -11.80 -10.39 -13.26
N LEU A 268 -11.69 -9.07 -13.33
CA LEU A 268 -11.29 -8.23 -12.19
C LEU A 268 -12.50 -7.58 -11.51
N LEU A 269 -13.55 -7.30 -12.26
CA LEU A 269 -14.78 -6.66 -11.77
C LEU A 269 -15.87 -7.69 -11.47
N SER A 270 -16.81 -7.30 -10.63
CA SER A 270 -18.02 -8.08 -10.39
C SER A 270 -19.00 -7.93 -11.57
N PRO A 271 -19.91 -8.89 -11.78
CA PRO A 271 -20.94 -8.78 -12.81
C PRO A 271 -21.78 -7.50 -12.70
N GLN A 272 -22.04 -7.03 -11.47
CA GLN A 272 -22.78 -5.79 -11.21
C GLN A 272 -22.03 -4.55 -11.69
N GLU A 273 -20.71 -4.47 -11.45
CA GLU A 273 -19.85 -3.37 -11.93
C GLU A 273 -19.79 -3.35 -13.47
N ILE A 274 -19.70 -4.53 -14.08
CA ILE A 274 -19.71 -4.65 -15.56
C ILE A 274 -21.06 -4.20 -16.13
N SER A 275 -22.19 -4.61 -15.53
CA SER A 275 -23.52 -4.16 -15.98
C SER A 275 -23.72 -2.65 -15.83
N LYS A 276 -23.16 -2.02 -14.79
CA LYS A 276 -23.18 -0.55 -14.65
C LYS A 276 -22.40 0.12 -15.80
N ILE A 277 -21.21 -0.41 -16.13
CA ILE A 277 -20.41 0.11 -17.26
C ILE A 277 -21.18 -0.03 -18.58
N GLU A 278 -21.77 -1.19 -18.83
CA GLU A 278 -22.56 -1.46 -20.04
C GLU A 278 -23.75 -0.50 -20.15
N ALA A 279 -24.47 -0.27 -19.05
CA ALA A 279 -25.56 0.71 -19.02
C ALA A 279 -25.05 2.15 -19.29
N GLY A 280 -23.90 2.51 -18.76
CA GLY A 280 -23.27 3.82 -19.00
C GLY A 280 -22.77 4.00 -20.43
N GLU A 281 -22.27 2.94 -21.06
CA GLU A 281 -21.90 2.95 -22.49
C GLU A 281 -23.13 3.17 -23.38
N MET A 282 -24.22 2.44 -23.12
CA MET A 282 -25.46 2.56 -23.87
C MET A 282 -26.14 3.94 -23.69
N ALA A 283 -26.06 4.51 -22.50
CA ALA A 283 -26.63 5.83 -22.19
C ALA A 283 -25.72 7.01 -22.57
N GLY A 284 -24.45 6.76 -22.93
CA GLY A 284 -23.45 7.81 -23.16
C GLY A 284 -23.05 8.58 -21.90
N ASN A 285 -23.31 8.01 -20.71
CA ASN A 285 -23.05 8.65 -19.41
C ASN A 285 -22.02 7.87 -18.59
N LEU A 286 -20.83 7.65 -19.16
CA LEU A 286 -19.75 6.94 -18.51
C LEU A 286 -19.13 7.72 -17.35
N GLU A 287 -19.16 9.04 -17.37
CA GLU A 287 -18.54 9.87 -16.33
C GLU A 287 -19.17 9.63 -14.95
N ASP A 288 -20.51 9.69 -14.88
CA ASP A 288 -21.23 9.45 -13.63
C ASP A 288 -21.09 8.00 -13.16
N ILE A 289 -21.13 7.05 -14.10
CA ILE A 289 -20.93 5.63 -13.79
C ILE A 289 -19.53 5.36 -13.23
N PHE A 290 -18.48 5.94 -13.80
CA PHE A 290 -17.12 5.76 -13.26
C PHE A 290 -16.97 6.36 -11.87
N LYS A 291 -17.62 7.49 -11.60
CA LYS A 291 -17.65 8.11 -10.29
C LYS A 291 -18.36 7.21 -9.28
N GLU A 292 -19.54 6.71 -9.63
CA GLU A 292 -20.32 5.79 -8.79
C GLU A 292 -19.51 4.50 -8.50
N ILE A 293 -18.93 3.86 -9.53
CA ILE A 293 -18.08 2.68 -9.35
C ILE A 293 -16.87 2.98 -8.47
N CYS A 294 -16.26 4.16 -8.63
CA CYS A 294 -15.13 4.58 -7.80
C CYS A 294 -15.52 4.71 -6.33
N ASP A 295 -16.69 5.27 -6.04
CA ASP A 295 -17.21 5.42 -4.68
C ASP A 295 -17.58 4.07 -4.07
N ASP A 296 -18.27 3.19 -4.79
CA ASP A 296 -18.59 1.81 -4.37
C ASP A 296 -17.34 1.00 -4.04
N ILE A 297 -16.32 1.07 -4.89
CA ILE A 297 -15.05 0.37 -4.67
C ILE A 297 -14.31 0.95 -3.46
N ASN A 298 -14.37 2.26 -3.24
CA ASN A 298 -13.77 2.89 -2.08
C ASN A 298 -14.45 2.45 -0.77
N GLU A 299 -15.77 2.39 -0.73
CA GLU A 299 -16.53 1.89 0.42
C GLU A 299 -16.21 0.41 0.68
N ARG A 300 -16.21 -0.41 -0.37
CA ARG A 300 -15.81 -1.82 -0.28
C ARG A 300 -14.37 -2.00 0.18
N LEU A 301 -13.48 -1.10 -0.21
CA LEU A 301 -12.10 -1.13 0.26
C LEU A 301 -12.01 -0.85 1.75
N GLU A 302 -12.72 0.15 2.26
CA GLU A 302 -12.74 0.49 3.68
C GLU A 302 -13.32 -0.65 4.52
N THR A 303 -14.42 -1.27 4.09
CA THR A 303 -15.03 -2.43 4.77
C THR A 303 -14.11 -3.65 4.73
N THR A 304 -13.47 -3.94 3.60
CA THR A 304 -12.55 -5.06 3.44
C THR A 304 -11.30 -4.89 4.31
N ILE A 305 -10.77 -3.67 4.43
CA ILE A 305 -9.63 -3.35 5.32
C ILE A 305 -10.06 -3.55 6.77
N SER A 306 -11.20 -3.03 7.17
CA SER A 306 -11.72 -3.18 8.53
C SER A 306 -11.94 -4.65 8.90
N ALA A 307 -12.51 -5.44 7.99
CA ALA A 307 -12.68 -6.88 8.16
C ALA A 307 -11.33 -7.63 8.25
N ALA A 308 -10.33 -7.23 7.45
CA ALA A 308 -8.98 -7.81 7.53
C ALA A 308 -8.32 -7.55 8.88
N LEU A 309 -8.53 -6.36 9.44
CA LEU A 309 -7.94 -5.95 10.71
C LEU A 309 -8.66 -6.55 11.92
N SER A 310 -9.97 -6.79 11.84
CA SER A 310 -10.74 -7.41 12.94
C SER A 310 -10.34 -8.87 13.22
N VAL A 311 -9.74 -9.57 12.26
CA VAL A 311 -9.23 -10.95 12.46
C VAL A 311 -7.92 -10.95 13.26
N VAL A 312 -7.21 -9.83 13.32
CA VAL A 312 -5.92 -9.74 14.00
C VAL A 312 -6.08 -9.94 15.51
N GLU A 313 -7.13 -9.40 16.12
CA GLU A 313 -7.38 -9.50 17.56
C GLU A 313 -7.64 -10.94 18.03
N PRO A 314 -8.59 -11.72 17.46
CA PRO A 314 -8.78 -13.13 17.84
C PRO A 314 -7.52 -13.97 17.65
N PHE A 315 -6.74 -13.70 16.60
CA PHE A 315 -5.49 -14.41 16.35
C PHE A 315 -4.45 -14.15 17.46
N PHE A 316 -4.33 -12.89 17.91
CA PHE A 316 -3.46 -12.55 19.04
C PHE A 316 -3.90 -13.20 20.34
N ILE A 317 -5.20 -13.17 20.68
CA ILE A 317 -5.75 -13.81 21.86
C ILE A 317 -5.44 -15.31 21.86
N PHE A 318 -5.59 -15.97 20.70
CA PHE A 318 -5.28 -17.38 20.54
C PHE A 318 -3.79 -17.69 20.76
N ILE A 319 -2.88 -16.88 20.19
CA ILE A 319 -1.42 -17.03 20.41
C ILE A 319 -1.07 -16.85 21.89
N VAL A 320 -1.61 -15.81 22.53
CA VAL A 320 -1.37 -15.56 23.96
C VAL A 320 -1.91 -16.70 24.82
N GLY A 321 -3.10 -17.21 24.50
CA GLY A 321 -3.69 -18.37 25.18
C GLY A 321 -2.82 -19.63 25.10
N ILE A 322 -2.32 -19.96 23.91
CA ILE A 322 -1.38 -21.08 23.71
C ILE A 322 -0.13 -20.89 24.55
N LEU A 323 0.44 -19.70 24.55
CA LEU A 323 1.66 -19.42 25.31
C LEU A 323 1.44 -19.54 26.83
N ILE A 324 0.32 -19.04 27.35
CA ILE A 324 -0.05 -19.20 28.76
C ILE A 324 -0.20 -20.70 29.11
N CYS A 325 -0.83 -21.50 28.26
CA CYS A 325 -0.97 -22.95 28.44
C CYS A 325 0.40 -23.65 28.48
N ILE A 326 1.31 -23.30 27.55
CA ILE A 326 2.67 -23.85 27.51
C ILE A 326 3.41 -23.50 28.79
N PHE A 327 3.38 -22.22 29.21
CA PHE A 327 4.02 -21.80 30.45
C PHE A 327 3.39 -22.47 31.68
N GLY A 328 2.05 -22.59 31.74
CA GLY A 328 1.35 -23.31 32.82
C GLY A 328 1.80 -24.78 32.92
N PHE A 329 1.89 -25.47 31.79
CA PHE A 329 2.37 -26.86 31.75
C PHE A 329 3.82 -27.00 32.20
N ILE A 330 4.70 -26.06 31.86
CA ILE A 330 6.11 -26.06 32.26
C ILE A 330 6.29 -25.79 33.73
N ILE A 331 5.50 -24.89 34.33
CA ILE A 331 5.58 -24.55 35.76
C ILE A 331 4.95 -25.63 36.63
N LEU A 332 3.82 -26.20 36.21
CA LEU A 332 3.08 -27.20 36.96
C LEU A 332 3.60 -28.62 36.74
N GLY A 333 4.26 -28.91 35.61
CA GLY A 333 4.79 -30.22 35.27
C GLY A 333 5.76 -30.80 36.32
N PRO A 334 6.73 -30.05 36.82
CA PRO A 334 7.64 -30.52 37.88
C PRO A 334 6.99 -30.66 39.26
N ALA A 335 5.87 -29.96 39.48
CA ALA A 335 5.14 -30.02 40.75
C ALA A 335 4.07 -31.13 40.79
N ASN A 336 3.93 -31.91 39.73
CA ASN A 336 2.90 -32.93 39.64
C ASN A 336 3.35 -34.21 40.34
N PRO A 337 2.71 -34.60 41.48
CA PRO A 337 3.09 -35.79 42.26
C PRO A 337 2.95 -37.11 41.49
N PHE A 338 2.21 -37.11 40.37
CA PHE A 338 2.05 -38.29 39.50
C PHE A 338 3.27 -38.62 38.60
N ASN A 339 4.28 -37.76 38.54
CA ASN A 339 5.53 -38.07 37.81
C ASN A 339 6.51 -38.90 38.65
N TYR A 340 6.14 -39.28 39.89
CA TYR A 340 6.98 -40.02 40.85
C TYR A 340 6.36 -41.35 41.27
N LEU A 341 5.27 -41.78 40.66
CA LEU A 341 4.66 -43.11 40.74
C LEU A 341 5.02 -43.91 39.49
#